data_d072e51284b91ae457eae2db0f535e2d
#
_entry.id   d072e51284b91ae457eae2db0f535e2d
#
_cell.length_a   1.000
_cell.length_b   1.000
_cell.length_c   1.000
_cell.angle_alpha   90.00
_cell.angle_beta   90.00
_cell.angle_gamma   90.00
#
_symmetry.space_group_name_H-M   'P 1'
#
loop_
_entity.id
_entity.type
_entity.pdbx_description
1 polymer ?
#
loop_
_entity_poly.entity_id
_entity_poly.type
_entity_poly.pdbx_seq_one_letter_code
_entity_poly.pdbx_strand_id
1 'polypeptide(L)'
;MTNNKKSLLFLVDDDALFLKTLEVDLAQHPGFSVKTFATGELCLENLSENPDVIILDYYLNGIDANAINGIETLDRICTANPLIPVIILSSQDKIEVAINCMKHRAFDYIVKSETSFIRLQKVIAYIIHNKETEETLNWYMDRMA
;
A
#
# COMPACT_ATOMS: atom_id res chain seq x y z
N MET A 1 5.12 18.82 17.70
CA MET A 1 5.40 17.45 18.20
C MET A 1 6.08 16.63 17.14
N THR A 2 7.32 16.27 17.38
CA THR A 2 8.02 15.32 16.51
C THR A 2 7.53 13.91 16.85
N ASN A 3 6.78 13.33 15.93
CA ASN A 3 6.38 11.94 16.05
C ASN A 3 7.52 11.07 15.53
N ASN A 4 8.27 10.41 16.44
CA ASN A 4 9.37 9.52 16.08
C ASN A 4 8.87 8.14 15.58
N LYS A 5 7.56 7.96 15.47
CA LYS A 5 6.96 6.70 15.01
C LYS A 5 7.15 6.56 13.50
N LYS A 6 7.74 5.44 13.09
CA LYS A 6 7.85 5.09 11.67
C LYS A 6 6.49 4.70 11.10
N SER A 7 6.26 5.05 9.85
CA SER A 7 5.09 4.57 9.09
C SER A 7 5.36 3.16 8.61
N LEU A 8 4.42 2.26 8.86
CA LEU A 8 4.54 0.85 8.45
C LEU A 8 3.95 0.68 7.04
N LEU A 9 4.78 0.20 6.13
CA LEU A 9 4.41 -0.08 4.75
C LEU A 9 4.43 -1.59 4.52
N PHE A 10 3.35 -2.12 3.94
CA PHE A 10 3.32 -3.49 3.44
C PHE A 10 3.53 -3.49 1.93
N LEU A 11 4.43 -4.34 1.46
CA LEU A 11 4.70 -4.54 0.03
C LEU A 11 4.29 -5.96 -0.33
N VAL A 12 3.40 -6.11 -1.30
CA VAL A 12 2.86 -7.41 -1.71
C VAL A 12 3.09 -7.60 -3.21
N ASP A 13 3.98 -8.53 -3.56
CA ASP A 13 4.34 -8.83 -4.95
C ASP A 13 4.93 -10.24 -4.99
N ASP A 14 4.55 -11.05 -5.98
CA ASP A 14 5.09 -12.40 -6.15
C ASP A 14 6.41 -12.43 -6.92
N ASP A 15 6.84 -11.32 -7.50
CA ASP A 15 8.18 -11.17 -8.10
C ASP A 15 9.18 -10.82 -7.01
N ALA A 16 9.96 -11.82 -6.58
CA ALA A 16 10.89 -11.67 -5.47
C ALA A 16 11.97 -10.60 -5.73
N LEU A 17 12.45 -10.48 -6.97
CA LEU A 17 13.47 -9.49 -7.32
C LEU A 17 12.90 -8.07 -7.25
N PHE A 18 11.74 -7.85 -7.84
CA PHE A 18 11.07 -6.55 -7.79
C PHE A 18 10.74 -6.16 -6.35
N LEU A 19 10.22 -7.10 -5.57
CA LEU A 19 9.87 -6.90 -4.16
C LEU A 19 11.10 -6.46 -3.35
N LYS A 20 12.24 -7.12 -3.55
CA LYS A 20 13.49 -6.78 -2.86
C LYS A 20 14.00 -5.40 -3.27
N THR A 21 13.94 -5.07 -4.55
CA THR A 21 14.36 -3.77 -5.07
C THR A 21 13.51 -2.65 -4.47
N LEU A 22 12.20 -2.84 -4.40
CA LEU A 22 11.29 -1.87 -3.82
C LEU A 22 11.50 -1.73 -2.31
N GLU A 23 11.71 -2.84 -1.61
CA GLU A 23 12.02 -2.84 -0.18
C GLU A 23 13.27 -2.01 0.12
N VAL A 24 14.35 -2.25 -0.62
CA VAL A 24 15.62 -1.52 -0.45
C VAL A 24 15.43 -0.03 -0.69
N ASP A 25 14.70 0.34 -1.74
CA ASP A 25 14.44 1.74 -2.09
C ASP A 25 13.65 2.46 -0.97
N LEU A 26 12.55 1.86 -0.53
CA LEU A 26 11.71 2.48 0.49
C LEU A 26 12.35 2.46 1.88
N ALA A 27 13.14 1.44 2.21
CA ALA A 27 13.82 1.35 3.50
C ALA A 27 14.93 2.40 3.69
N GLN A 28 15.37 3.07 2.62
CA GLN A 28 16.30 4.20 2.72
C GLN A 28 15.68 5.40 3.40
N HIS A 29 14.36 5.52 3.37
CA HIS A 29 13.66 6.61 4.06
C HIS A 29 13.59 6.28 5.55
N PRO A 30 14.17 7.13 6.43
CA PRO A 30 14.26 6.81 7.87
C PRO A 30 12.91 6.78 8.58
N GLY A 31 11.88 7.39 7.99
CA GLY A 31 10.52 7.39 8.52
C GLY A 31 9.69 6.16 8.17
N PHE A 32 10.23 5.21 7.36
CA PHE A 32 9.49 4.05 6.90
C PHE A 32 10.00 2.76 7.55
N SER A 33 9.07 1.92 7.97
CA SER A 33 9.29 0.53 8.33
C SER A 33 8.59 -0.32 7.27
N VAL A 34 9.29 -1.27 6.66
CA VAL A 34 8.80 -2.01 5.48
C VAL A 34 8.72 -3.50 5.79
N LYS A 35 7.58 -4.11 5.45
CA LYS A 35 7.40 -5.56 5.48
C LYS A 35 6.95 -6.05 4.11
N THR A 36 7.47 -7.19 3.69
CA THR A 36 7.23 -7.75 2.36
C THR A 36 6.47 -9.07 2.46
N PHE A 37 5.59 -9.31 1.49
CA PHE A 37 4.79 -10.52 1.38
C PHE A 37 4.76 -10.98 -0.07
N ALA A 38 4.96 -12.27 -0.29
CA ALA A 38 4.94 -12.84 -1.64
C ALA A 38 3.53 -13.15 -2.15
N THR A 39 2.53 -13.19 -1.26
CA THR A 39 1.14 -13.49 -1.59
C THR A 39 0.18 -12.57 -0.86
N GLY A 40 -1.04 -12.45 -1.41
CA GLY A 40 -2.11 -11.71 -0.76
C GLY A 40 -2.53 -12.35 0.57
N GLU A 41 -2.53 -13.68 0.63
CA GLU A 41 -2.88 -14.42 1.85
C GLU A 41 -1.96 -14.05 3.01
N LEU A 42 -0.65 -14.01 2.77
CA LEU A 42 0.33 -13.64 3.79
C LEU A 42 0.12 -12.20 4.28
N CYS A 43 -0.18 -11.29 3.36
CA CYS A 43 -0.53 -9.91 3.71
C CYS A 43 -1.75 -9.88 4.63
N LEU A 44 -2.81 -10.60 4.27
CA LEU A 44 -4.06 -10.63 5.04
C LEU A 44 -3.85 -11.19 6.46
N GLU A 45 -3.01 -12.21 6.60
CA GLU A 45 -2.68 -12.80 7.90
C GLU A 45 -1.98 -11.81 8.84
N ASN A 46 -1.38 -10.77 8.30
CA ASN A 46 -0.60 -9.80 9.06
C ASN A 46 -1.27 -8.41 9.17
N LEU A 47 -2.52 -8.26 8.76
CA LEU A 47 -3.23 -6.96 8.84
C LEU A 47 -3.37 -6.44 10.28
N SER A 48 -3.34 -7.30 11.28
CA SER A 48 -3.40 -6.91 12.68
C SER A 48 -2.21 -6.04 13.11
N GLU A 49 -1.14 -5.99 12.34
CA GLU A 49 -0.01 -5.10 12.59
C GLU A 49 -0.32 -3.64 12.22
N ASN A 50 -1.49 -3.37 11.64
CA ASN A 50 -1.98 -2.03 11.30
C ASN A 50 -1.05 -1.25 10.37
N PRO A 51 -0.82 -1.74 9.14
CA PRO A 51 -0.03 -0.98 8.18
C PRO A 51 -0.67 0.37 7.87
N ASP A 52 0.16 1.38 7.66
CA ASP A 52 -0.29 2.71 7.27
C ASP A 52 -0.63 2.80 5.79
N VAL A 53 0.06 2.02 4.97
CA VAL A 53 -0.16 1.91 3.51
C VAL A 53 0.18 0.50 3.07
N ILE A 54 -0.59 -0.04 2.13
CA ILE A 54 -0.28 -1.30 1.46
C ILE A 54 -0.02 -1.01 -0.01
N ILE A 55 1.13 -1.46 -0.52
CA ILE A 55 1.49 -1.43 -1.93
C ILE A 55 1.30 -2.86 -2.47
N LEU A 56 0.39 -3.02 -3.41
CA LEU A 56 -0.14 -4.32 -3.84
C LEU A 56 0.02 -4.48 -5.34
N ASP A 57 0.64 -5.59 -5.77
CA ASP A 57 0.69 -5.95 -7.19
C ASP A 57 -0.69 -6.45 -7.66
N TYR A 58 -1.03 -6.11 -8.89
CA TYR A 58 -2.28 -6.57 -9.52
C TYR A 58 -2.27 -8.08 -9.78
N TYR A 59 -1.12 -8.64 -10.19
CA TYR A 59 -0.96 -10.06 -10.45
C TYR A 59 -0.22 -10.75 -9.30
N LEU A 60 -0.93 -11.53 -8.49
CA LEU A 60 -0.36 -12.26 -7.35
C LEU A 60 -0.46 -13.77 -7.49
N ASN A 61 -0.96 -14.27 -8.61
CA ASN A 61 -1.11 -15.70 -8.88
C ASN A 61 -0.25 -16.17 -10.07
N GLY A 62 0.80 -15.40 -10.42
CA GLY A 62 1.68 -15.74 -11.52
C GLY A 62 2.63 -16.89 -11.21
N ILE A 63 3.03 -17.06 -9.94
CA ILE A 63 3.91 -18.14 -9.49
C ILE A 63 3.09 -19.28 -8.92
N ASP A 64 2.13 -18.99 -8.03
CA ASP A 64 1.19 -19.96 -7.47
C ASP A 64 -0.20 -19.67 -8.03
N ALA A 65 -0.69 -20.51 -8.94
CA ALA A 65 -1.98 -20.34 -9.59
C ALA A 65 -3.16 -20.45 -8.61
N ASN A 66 -2.97 -21.07 -7.44
CA ASN A 66 -3.97 -21.19 -6.40
C ASN A 66 -4.01 -19.99 -5.44
N ALA A 67 -3.02 -19.09 -5.52
CA ALA A 67 -3.01 -17.87 -4.71
C ALA A 67 -4.12 -16.92 -5.18
N ILE A 68 -4.66 -16.13 -4.26
CA ILE A 68 -5.62 -15.09 -4.63
C ILE A 68 -4.94 -14.00 -5.45
N ASN A 69 -5.69 -13.37 -6.35
CA ASN A 69 -5.18 -12.29 -7.19
C ASN A 69 -5.21 -10.93 -6.46
N GLY A 70 -4.71 -9.88 -7.12
CA GLY A 70 -4.63 -8.55 -6.52
C GLY A 70 -5.99 -7.94 -6.19
N ILE A 71 -7.00 -8.11 -7.07
CA ILE A 71 -8.35 -7.57 -6.82
C ILE A 71 -9.02 -8.26 -5.63
N GLU A 72 -8.92 -9.57 -5.54
CA GLU A 72 -9.48 -10.30 -4.40
C GLU A 72 -8.77 -9.91 -3.10
N THR A 73 -7.45 -9.74 -3.14
CA THR A 73 -6.68 -9.26 -1.99
C THR A 73 -7.15 -7.86 -1.57
N LEU A 74 -7.30 -6.96 -2.52
CA LEU A 74 -7.79 -5.60 -2.28
C LEU A 74 -9.17 -5.61 -1.62
N ASP A 75 -10.10 -6.41 -2.13
CA ASP A 75 -11.44 -6.53 -1.58
C ASP A 75 -11.42 -7.03 -0.13
N ARG A 76 -10.60 -8.02 0.15
CA ARG A 76 -10.47 -8.56 1.51
C ARG A 76 -9.83 -7.58 2.47
N ILE A 77 -8.83 -6.81 2.02
CA ILE A 77 -8.24 -5.74 2.83
C ILE A 77 -9.31 -4.69 3.17
N CYS A 78 -10.04 -4.22 2.16
CA CYS A 78 -11.08 -3.21 2.35
C CYS A 78 -12.21 -3.69 3.26
N THR A 79 -12.55 -4.98 3.19
CA THR A 79 -13.56 -5.57 4.10
C THR A 79 -13.04 -5.64 5.53
N ALA A 80 -11.79 -6.02 5.71
CA ALA A 80 -11.19 -6.15 7.05
C ALA A 80 -10.94 -4.78 7.70
N ASN A 81 -10.46 -3.80 6.92
CA ASN A 81 -10.21 -2.45 7.39
C ASN A 81 -10.28 -1.45 6.23
N PRO A 82 -11.44 -0.77 6.06
CA PRO A 82 -11.62 0.17 4.94
C PRO A 82 -10.77 1.44 5.05
N LEU A 83 -10.11 1.68 6.19
CA LEU A 83 -9.30 2.87 6.41
C LEU A 83 -7.85 2.71 5.91
N ILE A 84 -7.41 1.48 5.62
CA ILE A 84 -6.05 1.27 5.10
C ILE A 84 -6.02 1.63 3.61
N PRO A 85 -5.25 2.66 3.22
CA PRO A 85 -5.10 2.98 1.79
C PRO A 85 -4.25 1.93 1.10
N VAL A 86 -4.72 1.48 -0.07
CA VAL A 86 -4.03 0.48 -0.89
C VAL A 86 -3.67 1.09 -2.23
N ILE A 87 -2.37 1.09 -2.55
CA ILE A 87 -1.85 1.54 -3.84
C ILE A 87 -1.58 0.29 -4.68
N ILE A 88 -2.15 0.22 -5.87
CA ILE A 88 -1.84 -0.85 -6.82
C ILE A 88 -0.63 -0.43 -7.64
N LEU A 89 0.41 -1.27 -7.65
CA LEU A 89 1.62 -1.07 -8.44
C LEU A 89 1.75 -2.25 -9.41
N SER A 90 1.50 -2.01 -10.70
CA SER A 90 1.32 -3.08 -11.67
C SER A 90 2.02 -2.80 -12.99
N SER A 91 2.44 -3.86 -13.69
CA SER A 91 2.97 -3.76 -15.06
C SER A 91 1.88 -3.53 -16.11
N GLN A 92 0.59 -3.61 -15.75
CA GLN A 92 -0.51 -3.38 -16.68
C GLN A 92 -0.74 -1.88 -16.89
N ASP A 93 -0.71 -1.45 -18.15
CA ASP A 93 -0.90 -0.04 -18.53
C ASP A 93 -2.29 0.25 -19.13
N LYS A 94 -3.18 -0.75 -19.14
CA LYS A 94 -4.53 -0.59 -19.70
C LYS A 94 -5.42 0.20 -18.74
N ILE A 95 -6.12 1.20 -19.28
CA ILE A 95 -6.99 2.06 -18.48
C ILE A 95 -8.14 1.27 -17.83
N GLU A 96 -8.62 0.21 -18.47
CA GLU A 96 -9.70 -0.64 -17.92
C GLU A 96 -9.26 -1.31 -16.61
N VAL A 97 -8.00 -1.71 -16.52
CA VAL A 97 -7.44 -2.32 -15.31
C VAL A 97 -7.39 -1.29 -14.18
N ALA A 98 -6.91 -0.08 -14.48
CA ALA A 98 -6.86 1.01 -13.52
C ALA A 98 -8.27 1.37 -13.01
N ILE A 99 -9.24 1.51 -13.92
CA ILE A 99 -10.63 1.80 -13.57
C ILE A 99 -11.20 0.71 -12.67
N ASN A 100 -10.95 -0.56 -13.00
CA ASN A 100 -11.43 -1.68 -12.18
C ASN A 100 -10.86 -1.63 -10.75
N CYS A 101 -9.58 -1.33 -10.62
CA CYS A 101 -8.95 -1.18 -9.30
C CYS A 101 -9.59 -0.05 -8.50
N MET A 102 -9.85 1.10 -9.14
CA MET A 102 -10.47 2.25 -8.48
C MET A 102 -11.91 1.95 -8.08
N LYS A 103 -12.67 1.16 -8.87
CA LYS A 103 -14.01 0.70 -8.49
C LYS A 103 -13.99 -0.20 -7.27
N HIS A 104 -12.90 -0.96 -7.07
CA HIS A 104 -12.69 -1.80 -5.89
C HIS A 104 -12.02 -1.04 -4.74
N ARG A 105 -12.03 0.30 -4.79
CA ARG A 105 -11.58 1.20 -3.72
C ARG A 105 -10.06 1.22 -3.51
N ALA A 106 -9.26 0.96 -4.54
CA ALA A 106 -7.84 1.27 -4.49
C ALA A 106 -7.65 2.78 -4.27
N PHE A 107 -6.67 3.17 -3.49
CA PHE A 107 -6.35 4.58 -3.28
C PHE A 107 -5.74 5.20 -4.54
N ASP A 108 -4.85 4.47 -5.21
CA ASP A 108 -4.23 4.91 -6.46
C ASP A 108 -3.76 3.69 -7.25
N TYR A 109 -3.46 3.91 -8.53
CA TYR A 109 -2.94 2.92 -9.45
C TYR A 109 -1.70 3.48 -10.13
N ILE A 110 -0.57 2.80 -9.99
CA ILE A 110 0.72 3.21 -10.56
C ILE A 110 1.23 2.11 -11.47
N VAL A 111 1.56 2.46 -12.71
CA VAL A 111 2.17 1.52 -13.66
C VAL A 111 3.66 1.41 -13.37
N LYS A 112 4.17 0.18 -13.27
CA LYS A 112 5.60 -0.08 -13.09
C LYS A 112 6.39 0.50 -14.27
N SER A 113 7.30 1.41 -13.98
CA SER A 113 8.14 2.12 -14.96
C SER A 113 9.41 2.61 -14.29
N GLU A 114 10.29 3.26 -15.05
CA GLU A 114 11.53 3.86 -14.50
C GLU A 114 11.24 4.92 -13.44
N THR A 115 10.11 5.61 -13.54
CA THR A 115 9.74 6.70 -12.62
C THR A 115 8.75 6.27 -11.52
N SER A 116 8.35 5.00 -11.49
CA SER A 116 7.30 4.54 -10.57
C SER A 116 7.70 4.68 -9.09
N PHE A 117 8.96 4.46 -8.76
CA PHE A 117 9.42 4.59 -7.37
C PHE A 117 9.31 6.04 -6.86
N ILE A 118 9.66 7.02 -7.70
CA ILE A 118 9.53 8.44 -7.35
C ILE A 118 8.05 8.79 -7.14
N ARG A 119 7.19 8.37 -8.05
CA ARG A 119 5.75 8.60 -7.93
C ARG A 119 5.16 7.92 -6.69
N LEU A 120 5.57 6.68 -6.43
CA LEU A 120 5.12 5.92 -5.27
C LEU A 120 5.50 6.64 -3.97
N GLN A 121 6.73 7.12 -3.85
CA GLN A 121 7.18 7.88 -2.68
C GLN A 121 6.34 9.13 -2.46
N LYS A 122 5.98 9.85 -3.54
CA LYS A 122 5.13 11.04 -3.45
C LYS A 122 3.72 10.71 -2.95
N VAL A 123 3.13 9.62 -3.46
CA VAL A 123 1.79 9.19 -3.04
C VAL A 123 1.81 8.74 -1.59
N ILE A 124 2.81 7.98 -1.17
CA ILE A 124 2.97 7.56 0.22
C ILE A 124 3.10 8.78 1.13
N ALA A 125 3.94 9.75 0.78
CA ALA A 125 4.13 10.97 1.55
C ALA A 125 2.82 11.76 1.69
N TYR A 126 2.03 11.85 0.62
CA TYR A 126 0.73 12.48 0.64
C TYR A 126 -0.24 11.79 1.61
N ILE A 127 -0.31 10.46 1.56
CA ILE A 127 -1.16 9.66 2.46
C ILE A 127 -0.79 9.89 3.92
N ILE A 128 0.50 9.82 4.23
CA ILE A 128 1.01 9.97 5.59
C ILE A 128 0.76 11.39 6.10
N HIS A 129 1.01 12.40 5.27
CA HIS A 129 0.76 13.79 5.64
C HIS A 129 -0.72 14.04 5.94
N ASN A 130 -1.62 13.52 5.12
CA ASN A 130 -3.06 13.66 5.35
C ASN A 130 -3.51 12.98 6.64
N LYS A 131 -2.96 11.81 6.95
CA LYS A 131 -3.25 11.09 8.19
C LYS A 131 -2.83 11.91 9.41
N GLU A 132 -1.64 12.47 9.39
CA GLU A 132 -1.14 13.34 10.46
C GLU A 132 -2.02 14.58 10.62
N THR A 133 -2.45 15.18 9.52
CA THR A 133 -3.34 16.35 9.52
C THR A 133 -4.70 16.01 10.15
N GLU A 134 -5.29 14.87 9.81
CA GLU A 134 -6.54 14.41 10.40
C GLU A 134 -6.40 14.17 11.90
N GLU A 135 -5.33 13.54 12.33
CA GLU A 135 -5.05 13.30 13.75
C GLU A 135 -4.92 14.62 14.51
N THR A 136 -4.22 15.59 13.93
CA THR A 136 -4.05 16.92 14.51
C THR A 136 -5.40 17.65 14.61
N LEU A 137 -6.20 17.61 13.55
CA LEU A 137 -7.51 18.23 13.52
C LEU A 137 -8.43 17.63 14.58
N ASN A 138 -8.48 16.31 14.68
CA ASN A 138 -9.29 15.62 15.68
C ASN A 138 -8.87 15.98 17.11
N TRP A 139 -7.56 16.12 17.34
CA TRP A 139 -7.04 16.54 18.63
C TRP A 139 -7.55 17.93 19.02
N TYR A 140 -7.55 18.88 18.07
CA TYR A 140 -8.07 20.23 18.32
C TYR A 140 -9.60 20.21 18.50
N MET A 141 -10.32 19.45 17.68
CA MET A 141 -11.77 19.36 17.79
C MET A 141 -12.22 18.79 19.13
N ASP A 142 -11.54 17.76 19.64
CA ASP A 142 -11.83 17.17 20.94
C ASP A 142 -11.65 18.19 22.08
N ARG A 143 -10.66 19.10 21.95
CA ARG A 143 -10.40 20.13 22.95
C ARG A 143 -11.39 21.29 22.89
N MET A 144 -12.00 21.51 21.73
CA MET A 144 -12.96 22.59 21.52
C MET A 144 -14.39 22.17 21.83
N ALA A 145 -14.63 20.90 22.05
CA ALA A 145 -15.96 20.39 22.33
C ALA A 145 -16.40 20.61 23.79
#